data_d098112b2ce3d11840f96ecb572a21ce
#
_entry.id   d098112b2ce3d11840f96ecb572a21ce
#
_cell.length_a   1.000
_cell.length_b   1.000
_cell.length_c   1.000
_cell.angle_alpha   90.00
_cell.angle_beta   90.00
_cell.angle_gamma   90.00
#
_symmetry.space_group_name_H-M   'P 1'
#
loop_
_entity.id
_entity.type
_entity.pdbx_description
1 polymer ?
#
loop_
_entity_poly.entity_id
_entity_poly.type
_entity_poly.pdbx_seq_one_letter_code
_entity_poly.pdbx_strand_id
1 'polypeptide(L)'
;KNSIIIFGGRFPLYLSNYYFDNQEGGIEGKEWDKKYVSVGRYENIQISFQNEITELSKNHKIILIYPIPEVGLYPNKQIYNQWVKQGFDKNFNLVNVTTSHKVYKDRTKSSFELLDSIKGENIYRVYPYTLFCNTTIKDRCVTHDSKNIFYYDDDHPSTKGAEMINDLIIKEIEKIELKSN
;
A
#
# COMPACT_ATOMS: atom_id res chain seq x y z
N LYS A 1 22.95 3.94 -19.65
CA LYS A 1 21.64 3.55 -20.22
C LYS A 1 20.56 4.18 -19.37
N ASN A 2 19.73 4.97 -19.98
CA ASN A 2 18.58 5.59 -19.31
C ASN A 2 17.48 4.50 -19.15
N SER A 3 17.23 4.07 -17.92
CA SER A 3 16.21 3.04 -17.59
C SER A 3 15.13 3.65 -16.73
N ILE A 4 13.94 3.05 -16.72
CA ILE A 4 12.92 3.32 -15.71
C ILE A 4 13.11 2.30 -14.60
N ILE A 5 13.30 2.77 -13.36
CA ILE A 5 13.44 1.94 -12.16
C ILE A 5 12.23 2.19 -11.28
N ILE A 6 11.60 1.12 -10.83
CA ILE A 6 10.38 1.20 -10.01
C ILE A 6 10.71 0.73 -8.60
N PHE A 7 10.46 1.59 -7.61
CA PHE A 7 10.63 1.28 -6.19
C PHE A 7 9.28 1.24 -5.50
N GLY A 8 8.95 0.09 -4.93
CA GLY A 8 7.79 -0.10 -4.09
C GLY A 8 8.14 -1.00 -2.92
N GLY A 9 7.38 -0.90 -1.85
CA GLY A 9 7.59 -1.73 -0.68
C GLY A 9 6.69 -1.36 0.48
N ARG A 10 6.74 -2.18 1.53
CA ARG A 10 6.00 -1.95 2.75
C ARG A 10 6.78 -1.00 3.67
N PHE A 11 6.96 0.26 3.21
CA PHE A 11 7.72 1.29 3.94
C PHE A 11 7.31 1.46 5.40
N PRO A 12 6.00 1.43 5.77
CA PRO A 12 5.60 1.56 7.16
C PRO A 12 6.24 0.52 8.09
N LEU A 13 6.51 -0.69 7.58
CA LEU A 13 7.14 -1.75 8.36
C LEU A 13 8.60 -1.44 8.69
N TYR A 14 9.31 -0.78 7.76
CA TYR A 14 10.73 -0.40 7.94
C TYR A 14 10.92 0.92 8.69
N LEU A 15 9.90 1.79 8.68
CA LEU A 15 9.94 3.11 9.29
C LEU A 15 9.21 3.19 10.64
N SER A 16 8.65 2.07 11.11
CA SER A 16 8.04 1.96 12.43
C SER A 16 8.54 0.68 13.14
N ASN A 17 8.40 0.65 14.46
CA ASN A 17 8.80 -0.52 15.26
C ASN A 17 7.65 -1.53 15.44
N TYR A 18 6.52 -1.33 14.76
CA TYR A 18 5.31 -2.08 15.06
C TYR A 18 4.68 -2.64 13.79
N TYR A 19 4.11 -3.84 13.93
CA TYR A 19 3.15 -4.38 12.99
C TYR A 19 1.90 -3.52 12.92
N PHE A 20 1.11 -3.73 11.90
CA PHE A 20 -0.10 -2.96 11.68
C PHE A 20 -1.21 -3.36 12.67
N ASP A 21 -1.87 -2.36 13.24
CA ASP A 21 -3.10 -2.45 13.99
C ASP A 21 -4.12 -1.52 13.33
N ASN A 22 -5.21 -2.08 12.81
CA ASN A 22 -6.25 -1.29 12.17
C ASN A 22 -7.16 -0.56 13.16
N GLN A 23 -6.94 -0.73 14.47
CA GLN A 23 -7.72 -0.15 15.56
C GLN A 23 -9.22 -0.55 15.56
N GLU A 24 -9.57 -1.56 14.78
CA GLU A 24 -10.92 -2.10 14.65
C GLU A 24 -10.93 -3.63 14.86
N GLY A 25 -9.93 -4.15 15.59
CA GLY A 25 -9.80 -5.57 15.95
C GLY A 25 -8.97 -6.40 14.97
N GLY A 26 -8.36 -5.77 13.97
CA GLY A 26 -7.40 -6.40 13.06
C GLY A 26 -5.97 -6.02 13.44
N ILE A 27 -5.23 -6.97 13.98
CA ILE A 27 -3.83 -6.80 14.36
C ILE A 27 -3.00 -7.84 13.61
N GLU A 28 -1.99 -7.37 12.90
CA GLU A 28 -1.01 -8.24 12.28
C GLU A 28 -0.08 -8.82 13.35
N GLY A 29 0.13 -10.14 13.29
CA GLY A 29 1.02 -10.82 14.21
C GLY A 29 0.45 -11.01 15.62
N LYS A 30 1.31 -11.53 16.50
CA LYS A 30 1.00 -11.72 17.91
C LYS A 30 1.66 -10.63 18.75
N GLU A 31 1.24 -10.48 19.99
CA GLU A 31 1.72 -9.41 20.86
C GLU A 31 3.24 -9.35 21.03
N TRP A 32 3.93 -10.49 20.99
CA TRP A 32 5.38 -10.59 21.04
C TRP A 32 6.08 -10.31 19.69
N ASP A 33 5.33 -10.40 18.56
CA ASP A 33 5.84 -10.13 17.22
C ASP A 33 5.71 -8.64 16.83
N LYS A 34 5.25 -7.80 17.74
CA LYS A 34 4.94 -6.38 17.49
C LYS A 34 6.14 -5.52 17.09
N LYS A 35 7.34 -6.01 17.35
CA LYS A 35 8.56 -5.25 17.03
C LYS A 35 9.22 -5.83 15.80
N TYR A 36 9.08 -5.12 14.70
CA TYR A 36 9.99 -5.36 13.60
C TYR A 36 11.36 -4.75 13.96
N VAL A 37 12.33 -5.61 14.15
CA VAL A 37 13.67 -5.20 14.55
C VAL A 37 14.46 -4.74 13.34
N SER A 38 14.21 -3.56 12.85
CA SER A 38 15.28 -2.85 12.17
C SER A 38 16.06 -2.10 13.26
N VAL A 39 17.02 -2.79 13.82
CA VAL A 39 17.82 -2.40 14.95
C VAL A 39 18.26 -0.93 14.89
N GLY A 40 17.57 -0.05 15.60
CA GLY A 40 18.05 1.24 16.06
C GLY A 40 18.63 2.22 15.03
N ARG A 41 18.21 2.17 13.75
CA ARG A 41 18.86 2.89 12.65
C ARG A 41 17.88 3.52 11.64
N TYR A 42 16.69 3.93 12.08
CA TYR A 42 15.71 4.54 11.17
C TYR A 42 16.27 5.74 10.42
N GLU A 43 16.96 6.63 11.10
CA GLU A 43 17.60 7.79 10.48
C GLU A 43 18.60 7.34 9.40
N ASN A 44 19.37 6.32 9.65
CA ASN A 44 20.33 5.78 8.67
C ASN A 44 19.63 5.14 7.46
N ILE A 45 18.51 4.44 7.67
CA ILE A 45 17.72 3.83 6.59
C ILE A 45 17.12 4.93 5.72
N GLN A 46 16.51 5.95 6.30
CA GLN A 46 15.93 7.07 5.56
C GLN A 46 16.98 7.82 4.75
N ILE A 47 18.07 8.19 5.37
CA ILE A 47 19.19 8.90 4.71
C ILE A 47 19.80 8.03 3.61
N SER A 48 20.06 6.77 3.88
CA SER A 48 20.64 5.86 2.88
C SER A 48 19.73 5.68 1.68
N PHE A 49 18.43 5.45 1.92
CA PHE A 49 17.44 5.31 0.85
C PHE A 49 17.32 6.60 0.03
N GLN A 50 17.23 7.75 0.67
CA GLN A 50 17.16 9.05 0.00
C GLN A 50 18.38 9.31 -0.86
N ASN A 51 19.58 9.06 -0.33
CA ASN A 51 20.84 9.26 -1.06
C ASN A 51 20.93 8.34 -2.28
N GLU A 52 20.59 7.05 -2.10
CA GLU A 52 20.64 6.06 -3.19
C GLU A 52 19.66 6.41 -4.31
N ILE A 53 18.42 6.74 -3.97
CA ILE A 53 17.43 7.14 -4.98
C ILE A 53 17.85 8.44 -5.68
N THR A 54 18.40 9.39 -4.95
CA THR A 54 18.89 10.65 -5.53
C THR A 54 20.05 10.39 -6.51
N GLU A 55 20.96 9.50 -6.16
CA GLU A 55 22.09 9.14 -7.03
C GLU A 55 21.62 8.43 -8.30
N LEU A 56 20.74 7.44 -8.15
CA LEU A 56 20.15 6.72 -9.28
C LEU A 56 19.37 7.64 -10.22
N SER A 57 18.69 8.63 -9.67
CA SER A 57 17.88 9.59 -10.46
C SER A 57 18.70 10.48 -11.40
N LYS A 58 20.01 10.58 -11.21
CA LYS A 58 20.89 11.33 -12.13
C LYS A 58 20.97 10.67 -13.51
N ASN A 59 20.84 9.35 -13.58
CA ASN A 59 21.00 8.57 -14.81
C ASN A 59 19.76 7.76 -15.20
N HIS A 60 18.75 7.70 -14.34
CA HIS A 60 17.57 6.88 -14.52
C HIS A 60 16.30 7.66 -14.15
N LYS A 61 15.18 7.26 -14.73
CA LYS A 61 13.85 7.70 -14.32
C LYS A 61 13.36 6.79 -13.20
N ILE A 62 12.95 7.37 -12.08
CA ILE A 62 12.59 6.65 -10.87
C ILE A 62 11.09 6.79 -10.64
N ILE A 63 10.36 5.69 -10.53
CA ILE A 63 8.96 5.68 -10.10
C ILE A 63 8.90 5.20 -8.66
N LEU A 64 8.45 6.06 -7.76
CA LEU A 64 8.21 5.74 -6.35
C LEU A 64 6.75 5.33 -6.16
N ILE A 65 6.53 4.09 -5.72
CA ILE A 65 5.20 3.55 -5.40
C ILE A 65 4.94 3.81 -3.91
N TYR A 66 3.91 4.59 -3.63
CA TYR A 66 3.48 4.88 -2.26
C TYR A 66 2.75 3.69 -1.63
N PRO A 67 2.75 3.58 -0.28
CA PRO A 67 2.13 2.45 0.39
C PRO A 67 0.66 2.25 0.02
N ILE A 68 0.26 0.99 -0.15
CA ILE A 68 -1.14 0.59 -0.17
C ILE A 68 -1.69 0.55 1.27
N PRO A 69 -3.01 0.64 1.46
CA PRO A 69 -3.61 0.41 2.78
C PRO A 69 -3.35 -1.01 3.28
N GLU A 70 -2.83 -1.14 4.49
CA GLU A 70 -2.81 -2.41 5.22
C GLU A 70 -4.21 -2.66 5.80
N VAL A 71 -4.64 -3.90 5.86
CA VAL A 71 -5.99 -4.27 6.28
C VAL A 71 -6.03 -4.77 7.73
N GLY A 72 -5.01 -5.53 8.14
CA GLY A 72 -4.92 -6.16 9.46
C GLY A 72 -5.93 -7.29 9.68
N LEU A 73 -6.72 -7.63 8.67
CA LEU A 73 -7.71 -8.70 8.65
C LEU A 73 -7.61 -9.40 7.30
N TYR A 74 -7.99 -10.68 7.24
CA TYR A 74 -8.09 -11.44 5.99
C TYR A 74 -9.45 -11.18 5.33
N PRO A 75 -9.58 -10.33 4.30
CA PRO A 75 -10.87 -9.96 3.73
C PRO A 75 -11.65 -11.16 3.19
N ASN A 76 -10.99 -12.09 2.51
CA ASN A 76 -11.57 -13.33 2.00
C ASN A 76 -12.19 -14.16 3.14
N LYS A 77 -11.50 -14.30 4.27
CA LYS A 77 -12.00 -15.03 5.43
C LYS A 77 -13.19 -14.32 6.09
N GLN A 78 -13.15 -12.99 6.15
CA GLN A 78 -14.26 -12.20 6.70
C GLN A 78 -15.51 -12.33 5.83
N ILE A 79 -15.38 -12.24 4.52
CA ILE A 79 -16.47 -12.42 3.56
C ILE A 79 -17.03 -13.83 3.63
N TYR A 80 -16.17 -14.86 3.65
CA TYR A 80 -16.57 -16.26 3.78
C TYR A 80 -17.36 -16.49 5.09
N ASN A 81 -16.88 -15.99 6.20
CA ASN A 81 -17.55 -16.12 7.49
C ASN A 81 -18.92 -15.46 7.50
N GLN A 82 -19.10 -14.32 6.82
CA GLN A 82 -20.41 -13.68 6.68
C GLN A 82 -21.36 -14.56 5.87
N TRP A 83 -20.87 -15.15 4.77
CA TRP A 83 -21.65 -16.05 3.93
C TRP A 83 -22.10 -17.32 4.67
N VAL A 84 -21.20 -17.93 5.45
CA VAL A 84 -21.52 -19.09 6.31
C VAL A 84 -22.59 -18.73 7.33
N LYS A 85 -22.46 -17.58 8.02
CA LYS A 85 -23.43 -17.11 9.02
C LYS A 85 -24.83 -16.88 8.45
N GLN A 86 -24.94 -16.59 7.15
CA GLN A 86 -26.19 -16.39 6.42
C GLN A 86 -26.67 -17.67 5.71
N GLY A 87 -26.17 -18.84 6.11
CA GLY A 87 -26.64 -20.16 5.62
C GLY A 87 -26.28 -20.45 4.17
N PHE A 88 -25.15 -19.90 3.67
CA PHE A 88 -24.69 -20.03 2.29
C PHE A 88 -25.68 -19.47 1.24
N ASP A 89 -26.48 -18.48 1.61
CA ASP A 89 -27.42 -17.84 0.70
C ASP A 89 -26.66 -17.17 -0.46
N LYS A 90 -27.09 -17.42 -1.68
CA LYS A 90 -26.53 -16.78 -2.89
C LYS A 90 -26.77 -15.28 -2.93
N ASN A 91 -27.82 -14.81 -2.24
CA ASN A 91 -28.18 -13.41 -2.12
C ASN A 91 -27.79 -12.83 -0.76
N PHE A 92 -26.76 -13.39 -0.09
CA PHE A 92 -26.36 -12.91 1.22
C PHE A 92 -26.00 -11.41 1.21
N ASN A 93 -26.38 -10.75 2.29
CA ASN A 93 -26.08 -9.32 2.44
C ASN A 93 -24.64 -9.14 2.87
N LEU A 94 -23.77 -8.82 1.92
CA LEU A 94 -22.36 -8.61 2.16
C LEU A 94 -22.13 -7.30 2.92
N VAL A 95 -21.66 -7.41 4.15
CA VAL A 95 -21.16 -6.26 4.90
C VAL A 95 -19.76 -5.90 4.41
N ASN A 96 -19.55 -4.64 4.04
CA ASN A 96 -18.27 -4.17 3.54
C ASN A 96 -17.13 -4.42 4.55
N VAL A 97 -16.10 -5.12 4.12
CA VAL A 97 -14.84 -5.25 4.84
C VAL A 97 -13.96 -4.08 4.44
N THR A 98 -13.76 -3.15 5.36
CA THR A 98 -13.01 -1.91 5.09
C THR A 98 -12.14 -1.56 6.29
N THR A 99 -11.17 -0.68 6.10
CA THR A 99 -10.35 -0.11 7.18
C THR A 99 -10.45 1.41 7.21
N SER A 100 -10.06 2.02 8.31
CA SER A 100 -10.11 3.46 8.48
C SER A 100 -9.06 4.16 7.61
N HIS A 101 -9.50 5.12 6.76
CA HIS A 101 -8.59 5.97 6.01
C HIS A 101 -7.72 6.85 6.91
N LYS A 102 -8.24 7.23 8.10
CA LYS A 102 -7.45 7.95 9.10
C LYS A 102 -6.30 7.09 9.61
N VAL A 103 -6.57 5.82 9.97
CA VAL A 103 -5.53 4.89 10.44
C VAL A 103 -4.48 4.66 9.35
N TYR A 104 -4.88 4.50 8.09
CA TYR A 104 -3.96 4.44 6.97
C TYR A 104 -3.04 5.67 6.90
N LYS A 105 -3.60 6.88 6.96
CA LYS A 105 -2.80 8.12 6.92
C LYS A 105 -1.82 8.22 8.08
N ASP A 106 -2.26 7.90 9.28
CA ASP A 106 -1.42 7.92 10.48
C ASP A 106 -0.28 6.88 10.36
N ARG A 107 -0.60 5.67 9.90
CA ARG A 107 0.36 4.58 9.68
C ARG A 107 1.42 4.91 8.63
N THR A 108 1.02 5.57 7.55
CA THR A 108 1.90 5.80 6.40
C THR A 108 2.59 7.17 6.43
N LYS A 109 2.35 8.00 7.43
CA LYS A 109 2.86 9.37 7.52
C LYS A 109 4.37 9.45 7.30
N SER A 110 5.17 8.67 8.03
CA SER A 110 6.63 8.67 7.88
C SER A 110 7.09 8.18 6.50
N SER A 111 6.34 7.27 5.89
CA SER A 111 6.61 6.80 4.53
C SER A 111 6.39 7.90 3.50
N PHE A 112 5.30 8.65 3.62
CA PHE A 112 5.03 9.81 2.77
C PHE A 112 6.10 10.89 2.97
N GLU A 113 6.45 11.23 4.22
CA GLU A 113 7.50 12.19 4.53
C GLU A 113 8.84 11.80 3.88
N LEU A 114 9.23 10.52 3.95
CA LEU A 114 10.43 10.02 3.29
C LEU A 114 10.33 10.15 1.77
N LEU A 115 9.30 9.59 1.16
CA LEU A 115 9.15 9.56 -0.30
C LEU A 115 8.96 10.98 -0.87
N ASP A 116 8.27 11.86 -0.15
CA ASP A 116 8.08 13.25 -0.55
C ASP A 116 9.36 14.09 -0.41
N SER A 117 10.29 13.70 0.47
CA SER A 117 11.58 14.39 0.63
C SER A 117 12.50 14.22 -0.59
N ILE A 118 12.34 13.13 -1.35
CA ILE A 118 13.14 12.83 -2.53
C ILE A 118 12.66 13.71 -3.69
N LYS A 119 13.50 14.64 -4.14
CA LYS A 119 13.18 15.59 -5.22
C LYS A 119 14.07 15.34 -6.43
N GLY A 120 13.60 15.73 -7.61
CA GLY A 120 14.35 15.65 -8.86
C GLY A 120 13.43 15.60 -10.08
N GLU A 121 13.93 16.00 -11.23
CA GLU A 121 13.19 15.99 -12.49
C GLU A 121 12.87 14.57 -12.98
N ASN A 122 13.70 13.60 -12.59
CA ASN A 122 13.53 12.19 -12.93
C ASN A 122 12.78 11.38 -11.86
N ILE A 123 12.14 12.03 -10.88
CA ILE A 123 11.37 11.38 -9.83
C ILE A 123 9.87 11.48 -10.13
N TYR A 124 9.25 10.33 -10.30
CA TYR A 124 7.83 10.15 -10.58
C TYR A 124 7.15 9.42 -9.43
N ARG A 125 5.83 9.55 -9.28
CA ARG A 125 5.11 9.03 -8.12
C ARG A 125 3.82 8.37 -8.53
N VAL A 126 3.55 7.19 -7.94
CA VAL A 126 2.30 6.46 -8.07
C VAL A 126 1.68 6.29 -6.68
N TYR A 127 0.40 6.58 -6.57
CA TYR A 127 -0.36 6.59 -5.32
C TYR A 127 -1.46 5.52 -5.31
N PRO A 128 -1.14 4.23 -5.08
CA PRO A 128 -2.11 3.15 -5.17
C PRO A 128 -3.27 3.26 -4.18
N TYR A 129 -3.07 3.93 -3.05
CA TYR A 129 -4.13 4.11 -2.06
C TYR A 129 -5.37 4.80 -2.63
N THR A 130 -5.23 5.59 -3.69
CA THR A 130 -6.36 6.25 -4.36
C THR A 130 -7.33 5.29 -5.03
N LEU A 131 -6.91 4.05 -5.27
CA LEU A 131 -7.76 2.98 -5.78
C LEU A 131 -8.71 2.42 -4.71
N PHE A 132 -8.33 2.54 -3.44
CA PHE A 132 -8.98 1.85 -2.33
C PHE A 132 -9.64 2.81 -1.34
N CYS A 133 -9.01 3.96 -1.06
CA CYS A 133 -9.46 4.88 -0.01
C CYS A 133 -10.33 6.01 -0.57
N ASN A 134 -11.42 6.35 0.14
CA ASN A 134 -12.38 7.38 -0.26
C ASN A 134 -13.00 7.16 -1.66
N THR A 135 -13.10 5.92 -2.08
CA THR A 135 -13.70 5.57 -3.38
C THR A 135 -15.21 5.45 -3.26
N THR A 136 -15.71 4.32 -2.80
CA THR A 136 -17.16 4.04 -2.65
C THR A 136 -17.69 4.41 -1.26
N ILE A 137 -16.82 4.43 -0.25
CA ILE A 137 -17.19 4.73 1.13
C ILE A 137 -16.30 5.85 1.65
N LYS A 138 -16.91 6.94 2.07
CA LYS A 138 -16.20 8.09 2.63
C LYS A 138 -15.43 7.68 3.90
N ASP A 139 -14.20 8.19 4.04
CA ASP A 139 -13.29 7.99 5.16
C ASP A 139 -12.91 6.51 5.41
N ARG A 140 -13.13 5.64 4.40
CA ARG A 140 -12.76 4.23 4.45
C ARG A 140 -11.85 3.86 3.28
N CYS A 141 -11.06 2.81 3.49
CA CYS A 141 -10.34 2.10 2.45
C CYS A 141 -11.02 0.74 2.24
N VAL A 142 -11.50 0.48 1.04
CA VAL A 142 -12.23 -0.75 0.70
C VAL A 142 -11.26 -1.88 0.36
N THR A 143 -11.63 -3.10 0.70
CA THR A 143 -10.83 -4.31 0.45
C THR A 143 -11.41 -5.18 -0.66
N HIS A 144 -12.60 -4.85 -1.14
CA HIS A 144 -13.33 -5.57 -2.18
C HIS A 144 -14.38 -4.67 -2.84
N ASP A 145 -14.88 -5.10 -3.99
CA ASP A 145 -16.12 -4.65 -4.60
C ASP A 145 -17.17 -5.78 -4.60
N SER A 146 -18.21 -5.66 -5.41
CA SER A 146 -19.27 -6.68 -5.53
C SER A 146 -18.81 -7.97 -6.25
N LYS A 147 -17.64 -8.00 -6.87
CA LYS A 147 -17.15 -9.11 -7.71
C LYS A 147 -15.77 -9.60 -7.33
N ASN A 148 -14.93 -8.73 -6.76
CA ASN A 148 -13.51 -9.00 -6.57
C ASN A 148 -13.07 -8.67 -5.15
N ILE A 149 -12.15 -9.46 -4.61
CA ILE A 149 -11.41 -9.17 -3.39
C ILE A 149 -10.05 -8.62 -3.82
N PHE A 150 -9.65 -7.47 -3.26
CA PHE A 150 -8.42 -6.77 -3.65
C PHE A 150 -7.19 -7.22 -2.87
N TYR A 151 -7.37 -7.97 -1.79
CA TYR A 151 -6.30 -8.44 -0.92
C TYR A 151 -6.30 -9.96 -0.82
N TYR A 152 -5.11 -10.55 -0.89
CA TYR A 152 -4.90 -11.98 -0.66
C TYR A 152 -4.97 -12.32 0.83
N ASP A 153 -4.34 -11.51 1.65
CA ASP A 153 -4.31 -11.59 3.10
C ASP A 153 -4.53 -10.20 3.75
N ASP A 154 -3.88 -9.92 4.86
CA ASP A 154 -4.05 -8.69 5.62
C ASP A 154 -3.23 -7.49 5.11
N ASP A 155 -2.30 -7.69 4.17
CA ASP A 155 -1.46 -6.64 3.62
C ASP A 155 -1.00 -6.84 2.16
N HIS A 156 -1.11 -8.06 1.61
CA HIS A 156 -0.73 -8.32 0.23
C HIS A 156 -1.92 -8.18 -0.73
N PRO A 157 -1.74 -7.48 -1.87
CA PRO A 157 -2.78 -7.40 -2.89
C PRO A 157 -3.05 -8.78 -3.50
N SER A 158 -4.32 -9.06 -3.80
CA SER A 158 -4.70 -10.18 -4.67
C SER A 158 -4.25 -9.94 -6.11
N THR A 159 -4.43 -10.93 -6.98
CA THR A 159 -4.22 -10.74 -8.43
C THR A 159 -4.98 -9.52 -8.94
N LYS A 160 -6.25 -9.33 -8.54
CA LYS A 160 -7.06 -8.18 -8.96
C LYS A 160 -6.53 -6.86 -8.39
N GLY A 161 -6.16 -6.84 -7.12
CA GLY A 161 -5.54 -5.66 -6.50
C GLY A 161 -4.22 -5.29 -7.18
N ALA A 162 -3.39 -6.29 -7.50
CA ALA A 162 -2.13 -6.09 -8.21
C ALA A 162 -2.34 -5.57 -9.65
N GLU A 163 -3.32 -6.10 -10.39
CA GLU A 163 -3.70 -5.57 -11.71
C GLU A 163 -4.02 -4.08 -11.65
N MET A 164 -4.88 -3.69 -10.70
CA MET A 164 -5.28 -2.28 -10.55
C MET A 164 -4.08 -1.37 -10.25
N ILE A 165 -3.13 -1.82 -9.42
CA ILE A 165 -1.91 -1.08 -9.11
C ILE A 165 -1.00 -1.00 -10.33
N ASN A 166 -0.83 -2.11 -11.07
CA ASN A 166 -0.02 -2.15 -12.27
C ASN A 166 -0.56 -1.21 -13.36
N ASP A 167 -1.88 -1.08 -13.50
CA ASP A 167 -2.49 -0.13 -14.43
C ASP A 167 -2.10 1.33 -14.12
N LEU A 168 -1.95 1.69 -12.84
CA LEU A 168 -1.44 3.01 -12.45
C LEU A 168 0.04 3.17 -12.81
N ILE A 169 0.84 2.13 -12.59
CA ILE A 169 2.27 2.14 -12.92
C ILE A 169 2.47 2.28 -14.42
N ILE A 170 1.73 1.49 -15.22
CA ILE A 170 1.79 1.54 -16.69
C ILE A 170 1.43 2.94 -17.20
N LYS A 171 0.34 3.53 -16.69
CA LYS A 171 -0.04 4.91 -17.05
C LYS A 171 1.06 5.93 -16.74
N GLU A 172 1.80 5.74 -15.66
CA GLU A 172 2.90 6.64 -15.33
C GLU A 172 4.11 6.41 -16.24
N ILE A 173 4.41 5.16 -16.63
CA ILE A 173 5.44 4.83 -17.62
C ILE A 173 5.11 5.47 -18.96
N GLU A 174 3.88 5.35 -19.45
CA GLU A 174 3.42 5.96 -20.71
C GLU A 174 3.61 7.48 -20.71
N LYS A 175 3.28 8.17 -19.60
CA LYS A 175 3.52 9.62 -19.47
C LYS A 175 5.00 9.99 -19.52
N ILE A 176 5.85 9.14 -18.93
CA ILE A 176 7.31 9.33 -18.94
C ILE A 176 7.85 9.20 -20.36
N GLU A 177 7.39 8.21 -21.11
CA GLU A 177 7.82 7.97 -22.48
C GLU A 177 7.37 9.09 -23.43
N LEU A 178 6.13 9.56 -23.29
CA LEU A 178 5.61 10.70 -24.08
C LEU A 178 6.40 12.00 -23.88
N LYS A 179 6.94 12.23 -22.68
CA LYS A 179 7.77 13.41 -22.38
C LYS A 179 9.20 13.29 -22.92
N SER A 180 9.61 12.11 -23.33
CA SER A 180 10.99 11.81 -23.77
C SER A 180 11.15 11.87 -25.29
N ASN A 181 10.03 11.93 -26.03
CA ASN A 181 9.94 12.13 -27.46
C ASN A 181 9.63 13.60 -27.79
#